data_08ec546810aceff0ae8b990e68e69d88
#
_entry.id   08ec546810aceff0ae8b990e68e69d88
#
_cell.length_a   1.000
_cell.length_b   1.000
_cell.length_c   1.000
_cell.angle_alpha   90.00
_cell.angle_beta   90.00
_cell.angle_gamma   90.00
#
_symmetry.space_group_name_H-M   'P 1'
#
loop_
_entity.id
_entity.type
_entity.pdbx_description
1 polymer ?
#
loop_
_entity_poly.entity_id
_entity_poly.type
_entity_poly.pdbx_seq_one_letter_code
_entity_poly.pdbx_strand_id
1 'polypeptide(L)'
;MHHPAELALHQYMEDAVKGKTEMSDATIQQVADDVADALKRQFSSGKKRGDFRLRMSNVGRPTCQLWYEKNKPEVALPLPTTFIMNMMLGDIVEAVFKGLLKSAGVKYEEPEHVTLELENEEINGTYDIVINNAVDDIKSASNWSYNNKFESYETLAAGDSFGYVSQLAGYAKASKKLVGGWWVVNKANGQFKYVPASGLDLDTEIAKIQNTVDTVEENKFERCFQPVPEKFRGKETGNKV
;
A
#
# COMPACT_ATOMS: atom_id res chain seq x y z
N MET A 1 18.74 -10.17 8.16
CA MET A 1 18.42 -11.59 7.93
C MET A 1 17.33 -11.59 6.85
N HIS A 2 17.52 -12.33 5.74
CA HIS A 2 16.50 -12.37 4.68
C HIS A 2 15.27 -13.15 5.12
N HIS A 3 14.11 -12.73 4.68
CA HIS A 3 12.86 -13.45 4.92
C HIS A 3 12.89 -14.80 4.18
N PRO A 4 12.48 -15.93 4.81
CA PRO A 4 12.56 -17.25 4.15
C PRO A 4 11.81 -17.32 2.82
N ALA A 5 10.65 -16.67 2.70
CA ALA A 5 9.90 -16.61 1.44
C ALA A 5 10.62 -15.78 0.37
N GLU A 6 11.42 -14.76 0.74
CA GLU A 6 12.26 -14.00 -0.20
C GLU A 6 13.33 -14.90 -0.83
N LEU A 7 14.00 -15.72 0.00
CA LEU A 7 14.99 -16.68 -0.49
C LEU A 7 14.35 -17.72 -1.42
N ALA A 8 13.18 -18.26 -1.05
CA ALA A 8 12.46 -19.21 -1.88
C ALA A 8 12.07 -18.61 -3.23
N LEU A 9 11.61 -17.36 -3.23
CA LEU A 9 11.24 -16.66 -4.46
C LEU A 9 12.46 -16.37 -5.35
N HIS A 10 13.59 -15.95 -4.80
CA HIS A 10 14.84 -15.78 -5.55
C HIS A 10 15.30 -17.10 -6.18
N GLN A 11 15.26 -18.20 -5.42
CA GLN A 11 15.62 -19.51 -5.94
C GLN A 11 14.68 -19.95 -7.09
N TYR A 12 13.37 -19.74 -6.93
CA TYR A 12 12.40 -20.03 -7.98
C TYR A 12 12.69 -19.22 -9.26
N MET A 13 12.99 -17.93 -9.13
CA MET A 13 13.32 -17.08 -10.30
C MET A 13 14.61 -17.51 -10.98
N GLU A 14 15.63 -17.89 -10.23
CA GLU A 14 16.87 -18.44 -10.80
C GLU A 14 16.63 -19.76 -11.57
N ASP A 15 15.81 -20.64 -11.02
CA ASP A 15 15.47 -21.91 -11.65
C ASP A 15 14.59 -21.69 -12.90
N ALA A 16 13.69 -20.71 -12.89
CA ALA A 16 12.90 -20.34 -14.05
C ALA A 16 13.76 -19.83 -15.21
N VAL A 17 14.75 -18.98 -14.93
CA VAL A 17 15.72 -18.51 -15.96
C VAL A 17 16.51 -19.69 -16.57
N LYS A 18 16.78 -20.72 -15.78
CA LYS A 18 17.49 -21.93 -16.23
C LYS A 18 16.57 -22.96 -16.90
N GLY A 19 15.26 -22.67 -17.00
CA GLY A 19 14.26 -23.61 -17.54
C GLY A 19 14.05 -24.86 -16.66
N LYS A 20 14.32 -24.77 -15.36
CA LYS A 20 14.21 -25.90 -14.42
C LYS A 20 12.89 -25.96 -13.68
N THR A 21 12.08 -24.93 -13.80
CA THR A 21 10.77 -24.84 -13.17
C THR A 21 9.79 -24.13 -14.09
N GLU A 22 8.51 -24.32 -13.85
CA GLU A 22 7.42 -23.71 -14.57
C GLU A 22 6.32 -23.24 -13.60
N MET A 23 5.53 -22.29 -14.01
CA MET A 23 4.30 -21.92 -13.31
C MET A 23 3.19 -22.86 -13.77
N SER A 24 2.43 -23.43 -12.83
CA SER A 24 1.33 -24.34 -13.19
C SER A 24 0.21 -23.58 -13.91
N ASP A 25 -0.51 -24.28 -14.81
CA ASP A 25 -1.66 -23.71 -15.52
C ASP A 25 -2.72 -23.14 -14.55
N ALA A 26 -2.94 -23.78 -13.42
CA ALA A 26 -3.86 -23.32 -12.40
C ALA A 26 -3.41 -21.97 -11.78
N THR A 27 -2.11 -21.79 -11.55
CA THR A 27 -1.57 -20.52 -11.05
C THR A 27 -1.62 -19.43 -12.13
N ILE A 28 -1.31 -19.78 -13.37
CA ILE A 28 -1.43 -18.86 -14.51
C ILE A 28 -2.88 -18.37 -14.66
N GLN A 29 -3.85 -19.30 -14.58
CA GLN A 29 -5.26 -18.92 -14.68
C GLN A 29 -5.68 -18.02 -13.52
N GLN A 30 -5.26 -18.31 -12.29
CA GLN A 30 -5.55 -17.44 -11.13
C GLN A 30 -5.01 -16.03 -11.34
N VAL A 31 -3.75 -15.88 -11.76
CA VAL A 31 -3.15 -14.56 -12.05
C VAL A 31 -3.92 -13.84 -13.17
N ALA A 32 -4.34 -14.56 -14.21
CA ALA A 32 -5.12 -13.98 -15.31
C ALA A 32 -6.49 -13.46 -14.82
N ASP A 33 -7.16 -14.22 -13.96
CA ASP A 33 -8.45 -13.82 -13.38
C ASP A 33 -8.29 -12.59 -12.46
N ASP A 34 -7.27 -12.55 -11.61
CA ASP A 34 -6.97 -11.43 -10.73
C ASP A 34 -6.68 -10.14 -11.54
N VAL A 35 -5.91 -10.26 -12.63
CA VAL A 35 -5.65 -9.14 -13.55
C VAL A 35 -6.92 -8.69 -14.25
N ALA A 36 -7.77 -9.64 -14.71
CA ALA A 36 -9.04 -9.30 -15.34
C ALA A 36 -9.97 -8.54 -14.38
N ASP A 37 -10.01 -8.96 -13.13
CA ASP A 37 -10.81 -8.28 -12.10
C ASP A 37 -10.25 -6.90 -11.73
N ALA A 38 -8.93 -6.74 -11.71
CA ALA A 38 -8.28 -5.44 -11.56
C ALA A 38 -8.68 -4.48 -12.70
N LEU A 39 -8.64 -4.94 -13.95
CA LEU A 39 -9.06 -4.15 -15.12
C LEU A 39 -10.54 -3.76 -15.01
N LYS A 40 -11.42 -4.69 -14.63
CA LYS A 40 -12.85 -4.39 -14.41
C LYS A 40 -13.03 -3.33 -13.32
N ARG A 41 -12.28 -3.43 -12.20
CA ARG A 41 -12.31 -2.43 -11.13
C ARG A 41 -11.88 -1.04 -11.60
N GLN A 42 -10.82 -0.93 -12.40
CA GLN A 42 -10.29 0.35 -12.84
C GLN A 42 -11.12 1.00 -13.97
N PHE A 43 -11.67 0.21 -14.88
CA PHE A 43 -12.31 0.71 -16.10
C PHE A 43 -13.84 0.51 -16.15
N SER A 44 -14.49 0.11 -15.04
CA SER A 44 -15.95 0.03 -15.03
C SER A 44 -16.58 1.41 -15.19
N SER A 45 -17.52 1.53 -16.15
CA SER A 45 -18.29 2.75 -16.38
C SER A 45 -19.18 3.06 -15.17
N GLY A 46 -19.34 4.36 -14.88
CA GLY A 46 -20.28 4.82 -13.84
C GLY A 46 -19.71 4.94 -12.43
N LYS A 47 -18.42 4.69 -12.21
CA LYS A 47 -17.78 5.01 -10.93
C LYS A 47 -17.69 6.52 -10.74
N LYS A 48 -18.71 7.11 -10.11
CA LYS A 48 -18.54 8.41 -9.46
C LYS A 48 -17.57 8.21 -8.28
N ARG A 49 -16.70 9.19 -8.06
CA ARG A 49 -15.94 9.27 -6.81
C ARG A 49 -16.98 9.21 -5.68
N GLY A 50 -16.98 8.14 -4.92
CA GLY A 50 -17.92 7.99 -3.80
C GLY A 50 -17.66 9.07 -2.75
N ASP A 51 -18.61 9.25 -1.84
CA ASP A 51 -18.44 10.11 -0.68
C ASP A 51 -17.15 9.75 0.07
N PHE A 52 -16.56 10.74 0.69
CA PHE A 52 -15.36 10.54 1.51
C PHE A 52 -15.64 9.47 2.58
N ARG A 53 -14.70 8.57 2.75
CA ARG A 53 -14.69 7.55 3.81
C ARG A 53 -13.28 7.32 4.30
N LEU A 54 -13.13 7.20 5.60
CA LEU A 54 -11.91 6.67 6.19
C LEU A 54 -11.83 5.16 5.90
N ARG A 55 -10.64 4.71 5.52
CA ARG A 55 -10.33 3.32 5.19
C ARG A 55 -8.90 3.02 5.64
N MET A 56 -8.56 1.75 5.81
CA MET A 56 -7.18 1.35 6.10
C MET A 56 -6.18 1.97 5.13
N SER A 57 -6.52 2.07 3.85
CA SER A 57 -5.64 2.59 2.80
C SER A 57 -5.43 4.11 2.81
N ASN A 58 -6.16 4.88 3.64
CA ASN A 58 -5.98 6.33 3.73
C ASN A 58 -5.83 6.88 5.14
N VAL A 59 -6.15 6.10 6.17
CA VAL A 59 -6.16 6.57 7.57
C VAL A 59 -4.80 7.07 8.09
N GLY A 60 -3.71 6.61 7.51
CA GLY A 60 -2.36 7.07 7.86
C GLY A 60 -1.88 8.30 7.09
N ARG A 61 -2.73 8.91 6.25
CA ARG A 61 -2.39 10.15 5.53
C ARG A 61 -2.44 11.36 6.47
N PRO A 62 -1.77 12.48 6.10
CA PRO A 62 -1.87 13.71 6.86
C PRO A 62 -3.33 14.14 7.09
N THR A 63 -3.68 14.47 8.34
CA THR A 63 -5.07 14.82 8.72
C THR A 63 -5.62 16.00 7.94
N CYS A 64 -4.79 17.00 7.59
CA CYS A 64 -5.23 18.13 6.76
C CYS A 64 -5.63 17.68 5.35
N GLN A 65 -4.94 16.71 4.76
CA GLN A 65 -5.33 16.14 3.47
C GLN A 65 -6.69 15.44 3.56
N LEU A 66 -6.89 14.61 4.59
CA LEU A 66 -8.16 13.92 4.83
C LEU A 66 -9.28 14.92 5.06
N TRP A 67 -9.01 16.00 5.82
CA TRP A 67 -9.98 17.07 6.03
C TRP A 67 -10.40 17.74 4.72
N TYR A 68 -9.45 18.05 3.82
CA TYR A 68 -9.76 18.60 2.49
C TYR A 68 -10.54 17.61 1.64
N GLU A 69 -10.17 16.33 1.64
CA GLU A 69 -10.89 15.29 0.91
C GLU A 69 -12.35 15.16 1.39
N LYS A 70 -12.62 15.34 2.70
CA LYS A 70 -13.95 15.31 3.33
C LYS A 70 -14.75 16.58 3.05
N ASN A 71 -14.16 17.75 3.27
CA ASN A 71 -14.91 19.00 3.39
C ASN A 71 -14.85 19.90 2.15
N LYS A 72 -13.85 19.68 1.28
CA LYS A 72 -13.57 20.54 0.13
C LYS A 72 -13.21 19.72 -1.13
N PRO A 73 -14.01 18.67 -1.46
CA PRO A 73 -13.72 17.84 -2.63
C PRO A 73 -13.70 18.62 -3.95
N GLU A 74 -14.38 19.77 -4.00
CA GLU A 74 -14.46 20.64 -5.19
C GLU A 74 -13.15 21.36 -5.51
N VAL A 75 -12.25 21.53 -4.53
CA VAL A 75 -10.92 22.14 -4.77
C VAL A 75 -9.86 21.13 -5.19
N ALA A 76 -10.21 19.85 -5.22
CA ALA A 76 -9.27 18.80 -5.64
C ALA A 76 -8.90 18.98 -7.12
N LEU A 77 -7.60 18.98 -7.40
CA LEU A 77 -7.13 18.98 -8.78
C LEU A 77 -7.62 17.71 -9.51
N PRO A 78 -7.89 17.82 -10.82
CA PRO A 78 -8.18 16.63 -11.63
C PRO A 78 -7.06 15.60 -11.49
N LEU A 79 -7.45 14.32 -11.36
CA LEU A 79 -6.46 13.25 -11.33
C LEU A 79 -5.68 13.25 -12.66
N PRO A 80 -4.35 13.10 -12.60
CA PRO A 80 -3.55 13.01 -13.83
C PRO A 80 -3.96 11.77 -14.62
N THR A 81 -3.87 11.84 -15.95
CA THR A 81 -4.23 10.71 -16.84
C THR A 81 -3.43 9.44 -16.54
N THR A 82 -2.23 9.60 -15.98
CA THR A 82 -1.38 8.48 -15.53
C THR A 82 -1.85 7.82 -14.25
N PHE A 83 -2.83 8.40 -13.53
CA PHE A 83 -3.29 7.88 -12.24
C PHE A 83 -3.85 6.46 -12.37
N ILE A 84 -4.79 6.25 -13.31
CA ILE A 84 -5.41 4.94 -13.55
C ILE A 84 -4.35 3.91 -13.95
N MET A 85 -3.40 4.30 -14.82
CA MET A 85 -2.31 3.43 -15.24
C MET A 85 -1.43 3.01 -14.04
N ASN A 86 -1.10 3.93 -13.15
CA ASN A 86 -0.31 3.61 -11.96
C ASN A 86 -1.06 2.67 -11.00
N MET A 87 -2.36 2.85 -10.83
CA MET A 87 -3.19 1.96 -10.02
C MET A 87 -3.24 0.56 -10.64
N MET A 88 -3.52 0.48 -11.94
CA MET A 88 -3.55 -0.78 -12.68
C MET A 88 -2.21 -1.53 -12.61
N LEU A 89 -1.08 -0.82 -12.78
CA LEU A 89 0.25 -1.43 -12.64
C LEU A 89 0.49 -1.96 -11.22
N GLY A 90 -0.05 -1.30 -10.20
CA GLY A 90 -0.03 -1.81 -8.82
C GLY A 90 -0.76 -3.13 -8.69
N ASP A 91 -2.02 -3.16 -9.15
CA ASP A 91 -2.87 -4.35 -9.11
C ASP A 91 -2.26 -5.53 -9.90
N ILE A 92 -1.68 -5.27 -11.08
CA ILE A 92 -1.01 -6.31 -11.90
C ILE A 92 0.23 -6.85 -11.17
N VAL A 93 1.05 -5.97 -10.60
CA VAL A 93 2.25 -6.40 -9.85
C VAL A 93 1.85 -7.27 -8.67
N GLU A 94 0.80 -6.90 -7.92
CA GLU A 94 0.28 -7.69 -6.81
C GLU A 94 -0.16 -9.07 -7.27
N ALA A 95 -1.01 -9.17 -8.31
CA ALA A 95 -1.50 -10.45 -8.83
C ALA A 95 -0.35 -11.37 -9.30
N VAL A 96 0.59 -10.82 -10.08
CA VAL A 96 1.75 -11.59 -10.57
C VAL A 96 2.64 -12.02 -9.41
N PHE A 97 2.89 -11.14 -8.43
CA PHE A 97 3.75 -11.44 -7.29
C PHE A 97 3.18 -12.56 -6.41
N LYS A 98 1.87 -12.57 -6.17
CA LYS A 98 1.16 -13.67 -5.49
C LYS A 98 1.33 -15.00 -6.24
N GLY A 99 1.17 -14.99 -7.56
CA GLY A 99 1.41 -16.16 -8.40
C GLY A 99 2.86 -16.68 -8.32
N LEU A 100 3.84 -15.77 -8.28
CA LEU A 100 5.25 -16.13 -8.10
C LEU A 100 5.54 -16.73 -6.72
N LEU A 101 5.00 -16.15 -5.64
CA LEU A 101 5.12 -16.70 -4.28
C LEU A 101 4.55 -18.13 -4.23
N LYS A 102 3.35 -18.34 -4.78
CA LYS A 102 2.70 -19.65 -4.84
C LYS A 102 3.54 -20.65 -5.61
N SER A 103 4.08 -20.26 -6.77
CA SER A 103 4.95 -21.11 -7.59
C SER A 103 6.30 -21.41 -6.92
N ALA A 104 6.81 -20.51 -6.10
CA ALA A 104 7.99 -20.74 -5.26
C ALA A 104 7.72 -21.63 -4.03
N GLY A 105 6.50 -22.16 -3.88
CA GLY A 105 6.10 -23.01 -2.76
C GLY A 105 5.85 -22.25 -1.45
N VAL A 106 5.75 -20.93 -1.49
CA VAL A 106 5.41 -20.12 -0.33
C VAL A 106 3.92 -20.25 -0.03
N LYS A 107 3.60 -20.72 1.17
CA LYS A 107 2.22 -20.77 1.65
C LYS A 107 1.83 -19.42 2.22
N TYR A 108 0.73 -18.88 1.75
CA TYR A 108 0.12 -17.66 2.28
C TYR A 108 -1.39 -17.82 2.36
N GLU A 109 -2.02 -16.98 3.21
CA GLU A 109 -3.48 -16.85 3.26
C GLU A 109 -3.88 -15.76 2.27
N GLU A 110 -4.99 -15.99 1.57
CA GLU A 110 -5.56 -15.06 0.58
C GLU A 110 -6.06 -13.76 1.24
N PRO A 111 -6.26 -12.69 0.45
CA PRO A 111 -6.81 -11.43 0.93
C PRO A 111 -8.14 -11.62 1.67
N GLU A 112 -8.27 -10.95 2.80
CA GLU A 112 -9.50 -10.94 3.57
C GLU A 112 -9.92 -9.52 3.90
N HIS A 113 -11.23 -9.27 3.84
CA HIS A 113 -11.81 -8.01 4.28
C HIS A 113 -11.89 -7.99 5.80
N VAL A 114 -11.30 -6.97 6.42
CA VAL A 114 -11.24 -6.83 7.87
C VAL A 114 -11.72 -5.47 8.33
N THR A 115 -12.25 -5.43 9.54
CA THR A 115 -12.73 -4.22 10.20
C THR A 115 -11.90 -3.96 11.45
N LEU A 116 -11.28 -2.78 11.53
CA LEU A 116 -10.66 -2.27 12.73
C LEU A 116 -11.72 -1.53 13.55
N GLU A 117 -12.04 -2.09 14.70
CA GLU A 117 -12.90 -1.44 15.69
C GLU A 117 -12.07 -0.43 16.49
N LEU A 118 -12.52 0.82 16.53
CA LEU A 118 -12.00 1.93 17.30
C LEU A 118 -13.03 2.35 18.34
N GLU A 119 -12.74 3.38 19.16
CA GLU A 119 -13.64 3.76 20.26
C GLU A 119 -15.06 4.12 19.79
N ASN A 120 -15.20 4.87 18.69
CA ASN A 120 -16.49 5.35 18.21
C ASN A 120 -16.74 5.06 16.72
N GLU A 121 -15.76 4.49 16.02
CA GLU A 121 -15.80 4.31 14.57
C GLU A 121 -15.20 2.95 14.16
N GLU A 122 -15.56 2.52 12.96
CA GLU A 122 -15.04 1.32 12.33
C GLU A 122 -14.33 1.67 11.02
N ILE A 123 -13.12 1.13 10.83
CA ILE A 123 -12.37 1.31 9.59
C ILE A 123 -12.22 -0.02 8.87
N ASN A 124 -12.63 -0.03 7.63
CA ASN A 124 -12.62 -1.22 6.79
C ASN A 124 -11.43 -1.22 5.82
N GLY A 125 -10.95 -2.42 5.49
CA GLY A 125 -9.95 -2.63 4.47
C GLY A 125 -9.75 -4.09 4.13
N THR A 126 -8.91 -4.35 3.13
CA THR A 126 -8.54 -5.70 2.70
C THR A 126 -7.03 -5.76 2.69
N TYR A 127 -6.43 -6.67 3.44
CA TYR A 127 -4.99 -6.91 3.39
C TYR A 127 -4.62 -7.76 2.16
N ASP A 128 -3.36 -7.70 1.74
CA ASP A 128 -2.93 -8.37 0.53
C ASP A 128 -2.67 -9.87 0.75
N ILE A 129 -1.87 -10.22 1.76
CA ILE A 129 -1.51 -11.61 2.09
C ILE A 129 -1.14 -11.76 3.57
N VAL A 130 -1.16 -13.02 4.05
CA VAL A 130 -0.60 -13.40 5.36
C VAL A 130 0.38 -14.54 5.18
N ILE A 131 1.62 -14.33 5.61
CA ILE A 131 2.67 -15.37 5.60
C ILE A 131 3.08 -15.67 7.05
N ASN A 132 3.05 -16.94 7.44
CA ASN A 132 3.40 -17.37 8.81
C ASN A 132 2.68 -16.58 9.92
N ASN A 133 1.39 -16.36 9.76
CA ASN A 133 0.54 -15.58 10.67
C ASN A 133 0.92 -14.09 10.80
N ALA A 134 1.70 -13.54 9.88
CA ALA A 134 2.03 -12.12 9.81
C ALA A 134 1.39 -11.49 8.57
N VAL A 135 0.73 -10.34 8.75
CA VAL A 135 0.14 -9.59 7.65
C VAL A 135 1.24 -8.88 6.88
N ASP A 136 1.29 -9.12 5.59
CA ASP A 136 2.19 -8.44 4.66
C ASP A 136 1.42 -7.66 3.61
N ASP A 137 2.04 -6.62 3.10
CA ASP A 137 1.48 -5.73 2.09
C ASP A 137 2.42 -5.68 0.87
N ILE A 138 1.85 -5.75 -0.34
CA ILE A 138 2.60 -5.79 -1.60
C ILE A 138 2.60 -4.41 -2.24
N LYS A 139 3.78 -3.86 -2.48
CA LYS A 139 3.94 -2.52 -3.06
C LYS A 139 4.74 -2.55 -4.36
N SER A 140 4.17 -1.94 -5.40
CA SER A 140 4.92 -1.60 -6.60
C SER A 140 5.56 -0.23 -6.45
N ALA A 141 6.88 -0.14 -6.59
CA ALA A 141 7.64 1.07 -6.34
C ALA A 141 8.35 1.60 -7.61
N SER A 142 8.53 2.92 -7.70
CA SER A 142 9.49 3.50 -8.62
C SER A 142 10.91 3.15 -8.20
N ASN A 143 11.86 3.26 -9.12
CA ASN A 143 13.27 2.99 -8.79
C ASN A 143 13.78 3.84 -7.61
N TRP A 144 13.38 5.11 -7.56
CA TRP A 144 13.73 5.98 -6.44
C TRP A 144 13.09 5.50 -5.12
N SER A 145 11.79 5.22 -5.11
CA SER A 145 11.11 4.73 -3.90
C SER A 145 11.66 3.40 -3.41
N TYR A 146 11.96 2.48 -4.34
CA TYR A 146 12.55 1.19 -4.02
C TYR A 146 13.91 1.34 -3.29
N ASN A 147 14.77 2.23 -3.79
CA ASN A 147 16.12 2.39 -3.25
C ASN A 147 16.20 3.30 -2.02
N ASN A 148 15.28 4.27 -1.86
CA ASN A 148 15.35 5.28 -0.81
C ASN A 148 14.24 5.15 0.22
N LYS A 149 12.96 5.16 -0.21
CA LYS A 149 11.83 5.11 0.72
C LYS A 149 11.70 3.73 1.39
N PHE A 150 11.84 2.67 0.61
CA PHE A 150 11.78 1.29 1.08
C PHE A 150 13.17 0.69 1.36
N GLU A 151 14.15 1.50 1.73
CA GLU A 151 15.47 1.00 2.13
C GLU A 151 15.37 0.19 3.43
N SER A 152 14.64 0.71 4.42
CA SER A 152 14.36 0.08 5.70
C SER A 152 13.01 0.56 6.26
N TYR A 153 12.58 -0.04 7.39
CA TYR A 153 11.42 0.44 8.14
C TYR A 153 11.58 1.90 8.58
N GLU A 154 12.75 2.28 9.08
CA GLU A 154 13.04 3.61 9.61
C GLU A 154 12.95 4.68 8.51
N THR A 155 13.50 4.40 7.32
CA THR A 155 13.40 5.32 6.18
C THR A 155 11.97 5.46 5.67
N LEU A 156 11.23 4.34 5.66
CA LEU A 156 9.80 4.36 5.30
C LEU A 156 9.00 5.18 6.30
N ALA A 157 9.14 4.90 7.60
CA ALA A 157 8.38 5.57 8.66
C ALA A 157 8.67 7.08 8.75
N ALA A 158 9.94 7.49 8.53
CA ALA A 158 10.33 8.90 8.53
C ALA A 158 9.70 9.73 7.40
N GLY A 159 9.32 9.10 6.27
CA GLY A 159 8.77 9.77 5.09
C GLY A 159 7.41 9.21 4.63
N ASP A 160 6.62 8.64 5.53
CA ASP A 160 5.39 7.94 5.16
C ASP A 160 4.18 8.87 4.95
N SER A 161 4.24 9.65 3.88
CA SER A 161 3.12 10.51 3.46
C SER A 161 1.89 9.75 2.92
N PHE A 162 2.01 8.44 2.69
CA PHE A 162 0.92 7.59 2.20
C PHE A 162 0.21 6.83 3.30
N GLY A 163 0.83 6.71 4.50
CA GLY A 163 0.27 6.00 5.63
C GLY A 163 0.43 4.48 5.56
N TYR A 164 1.49 3.99 4.92
CA TYR A 164 1.74 2.54 4.79
C TYR A 164 1.96 1.85 6.13
N VAL A 165 2.58 2.57 7.09
CA VAL A 165 2.84 2.05 8.44
C VAL A 165 1.53 1.85 9.19
N SER A 166 0.68 2.88 9.22
CA SER A 166 -0.64 2.80 9.87
C SER A 166 -1.57 1.81 9.15
N GLN A 167 -1.50 1.72 7.82
CA GLN A 167 -2.24 0.74 7.03
C GLN A 167 -1.91 -0.69 7.46
N LEU A 168 -0.62 -1.03 7.52
CA LEU A 168 -0.17 -2.37 7.92
C LEU A 168 -0.53 -2.67 9.39
N ALA A 169 -0.34 -1.71 10.29
CA ALA A 169 -0.73 -1.83 11.70
C ALA A 169 -2.24 -2.07 11.86
N GLY A 170 -3.06 -1.31 11.13
CA GLY A 170 -4.51 -1.46 11.14
C GLY A 170 -4.95 -2.84 10.69
N TYR A 171 -4.37 -3.35 9.61
CA TYR A 171 -4.65 -4.72 9.14
C TYR A 171 -4.24 -5.79 10.14
N ALA A 172 -3.05 -5.70 10.73
CA ALA A 172 -2.58 -6.65 11.72
C ALA A 172 -3.47 -6.67 12.96
N LYS A 173 -3.87 -5.49 13.46
CA LYS A 173 -4.79 -5.37 14.63
C LYS A 173 -6.17 -5.95 14.30
N ALA A 174 -6.76 -5.57 13.17
CA ALA A 174 -8.10 -6.01 12.77
C ALA A 174 -8.18 -7.52 12.55
N SER A 175 -7.15 -8.12 11.94
CA SER A 175 -7.08 -9.56 11.69
C SER A 175 -6.60 -10.38 12.89
N LYS A 176 -6.16 -9.73 13.97
CA LYS A 176 -5.53 -10.37 15.15
C LYS A 176 -4.30 -11.21 14.79
N LYS A 177 -3.54 -10.74 13.80
CA LYS A 177 -2.31 -11.37 13.32
C LYS A 177 -1.08 -10.54 13.68
N LEU A 178 0.09 -11.11 13.48
CA LEU A 178 1.35 -10.39 13.66
C LEU A 178 1.53 -9.34 12.56
N VAL A 179 2.29 -8.30 12.88
CA VAL A 179 2.76 -7.35 11.86
C VAL A 179 3.93 -7.98 11.11
N GLY A 180 3.83 -8.05 9.81
CA GLY A 180 4.87 -8.57 8.91
C GLY A 180 5.73 -7.44 8.33
N GLY A 181 5.49 -7.09 7.07
CA GLY A 181 6.24 -6.05 6.38
C GLY A 181 5.70 -5.77 4.98
N TRP A 182 6.60 -5.26 4.15
CA TRP A 182 6.28 -4.90 2.77
C TRP A 182 7.10 -5.71 1.79
N TRP A 183 6.41 -6.38 0.88
CA TRP A 183 6.99 -6.91 -0.34
C TRP A 183 7.06 -5.80 -1.37
N VAL A 184 8.24 -5.39 -1.75
CA VAL A 184 8.43 -4.23 -2.62
C VAL A 184 9.01 -4.67 -3.96
N VAL A 185 8.27 -4.38 -5.04
CA VAL A 185 8.67 -4.68 -6.41
C VAL A 185 9.04 -3.39 -7.14
N ASN A 186 10.26 -3.32 -7.68
CA ASN A 186 10.72 -2.20 -8.48
C ASN A 186 10.16 -2.29 -9.90
N LYS A 187 9.23 -1.40 -10.25
CA LYS A 187 8.59 -1.36 -11.58
C LYS A 187 9.54 -1.10 -12.73
N ALA A 188 10.72 -0.55 -12.46
CA ALA A 188 11.66 -0.17 -13.52
C ALA A 188 12.54 -1.33 -14.00
N ASN A 189 12.79 -2.34 -13.14
CA ASN A 189 13.76 -3.39 -13.45
C ASN A 189 13.37 -4.79 -12.94
N GLY A 190 12.22 -4.93 -12.27
CA GLY A 190 11.73 -6.22 -11.76
C GLY A 190 12.43 -6.72 -10.49
N GLN A 191 13.34 -5.95 -9.89
CA GLN A 191 13.91 -6.31 -8.59
C GLN A 191 12.82 -6.31 -7.52
N PHE A 192 12.96 -7.18 -6.54
CA PHE A 192 12.06 -7.23 -5.39
C PHE A 192 12.85 -7.44 -4.10
N LYS A 193 12.25 -7.08 -2.99
CA LYS A 193 12.78 -7.30 -1.63
C LYS A 193 11.66 -7.31 -0.61
N TYR A 194 11.97 -7.88 0.55
CA TYR A 194 11.13 -7.78 1.74
C TYR A 194 11.69 -6.73 2.69
N VAL A 195 10.84 -5.82 3.15
CA VAL A 195 11.17 -4.81 4.17
C VAL A 195 10.35 -5.13 5.43
N PRO A 196 10.97 -5.71 6.47
CA PRO A 196 10.25 -6.07 7.69
C PRO A 196 9.87 -4.81 8.48
N ALA A 197 8.67 -4.81 9.07
CA ALA A 197 8.20 -3.75 9.97
C ALA A 197 8.69 -3.93 11.41
N SER A 198 9.94 -4.36 11.61
CA SER A 198 10.49 -4.78 12.90
C SER A 198 10.59 -3.68 13.97
N GLY A 199 10.51 -2.42 13.56
CA GLY A 199 10.49 -1.27 14.47
C GLY A 199 9.09 -0.73 14.76
N LEU A 200 8.03 -1.35 14.21
CA LEU A 200 6.67 -0.88 14.39
C LEU A 200 6.14 -1.23 15.78
N ASP A 201 5.74 -0.21 16.54
CA ASP A 201 4.98 -0.36 17.77
C ASP A 201 3.48 -0.31 17.44
N LEU A 202 2.82 -1.46 17.58
CA LEU A 202 1.43 -1.62 17.16
C LEU A 202 0.48 -0.71 17.94
N ASP A 203 0.64 -0.63 19.27
CA ASP A 203 -0.27 0.15 20.09
C ASP A 203 -0.11 1.65 19.85
N THR A 204 1.12 2.12 19.63
CA THR A 204 1.40 3.51 19.22
C THR A 204 0.76 3.83 17.86
N GLU A 205 0.86 2.94 16.88
CA GLU A 205 0.25 3.16 15.57
C GLU A 205 -1.28 3.13 15.63
N ILE A 206 -1.88 2.24 16.42
CA ILE A 206 -3.34 2.23 16.60
C ILE A 206 -3.82 3.51 17.30
N ALA A 207 -3.08 4.01 18.29
CA ALA A 207 -3.40 5.29 18.91
C ALA A 207 -3.32 6.48 17.92
N LYS A 208 -2.36 6.46 16.98
CA LYS A 208 -2.31 7.45 15.88
C LYS A 208 -3.51 7.34 14.95
N ILE A 209 -3.92 6.12 14.60
CA ILE A 209 -5.12 5.88 13.80
C ILE A 209 -6.34 6.44 14.51
N GLN A 210 -6.53 6.14 15.80
CA GLN A 210 -7.63 6.68 16.61
C GLN A 210 -7.64 8.21 16.57
N ASN A 211 -6.51 8.86 16.88
CA ASN A 211 -6.41 10.32 16.85
C ASN A 211 -6.71 10.92 15.46
N THR A 212 -6.30 10.25 14.38
CA THR A 212 -6.62 10.68 13.02
C THR A 212 -8.13 10.62 12.76
N VAL A 213 -8.77 9.54 13.19
CA VAL A 213 -10.22 9.34 13.05
C VAL A 213 -10.97 10.41 13.83
N ASP A 214 -10.63 10.60 15.10
CA ASP A 214 -11.27 11.61 15.96
C ASP A 214 -11.14 13.02 15.37
N THR A 215 -9.94 13.39 14.91
CA THR A 215 -9.68 14.69 14.29
C THR A 215 -10.54 14.91 13.03
N VAL A 216 -10.69 13.88 12.21
CA VAL A 216 -11.49 13.94 10.97
C VAL A 216 -12.98 13.94 11.27
N GLU A 217 -13.45 13.16 12.24
CA GLU A 217 -14.87 13.10 12.61
C GLU A 217 -15.30 14.35 13.38
N GLU A 218 -14.52 14.88 14.26
CA GLU A 218 -14.75 16.17 14.91
C GLU A 218 -14.63 17.37 13.96
N ASN A 219 -14.27 17.10 12.70
CA ASN A 219 -14.11 18.10 11.65
C ASN A 219 -13.09 19.20 11.99
N LYS A 220 -12.08 18.89 12.78
CA LYS A 220 -11.00 19.80 13.13
C LYS A 220 -10.03 19.95 11.97
N PHE A 221 -9.77 21.18 11.57
CA PHE A 221 -8.70 21.47 10.62
C PHE A 221 -7.42 21.85 11.33
N GLU A 222 -6.39 21.08 11.14
CA GLU A 222 -5.03 21.38 11.56
C GLU A 222 -4.11 21.41 10.35
N ARG A 223 -3.32 22.48 10.24
CA ARG A 223 -2.37 22.61 9.14
C ARG A 223 -1.21 21.63 9.32
N CYS A 224 -1.07 20.67 8.40
CA CYS A 224 0.00 19.68 8.45
C CYS A 224 1.34 20.17 7.90
N PHE A 225 1.29 21.15 6.98
CA PHE A 225 2.50 21.64 6.29
C PHE A 225 2.56 23.17 6.40
N GLN A 226 3.77 23.68 6.56
CA GLN A 226 4.00 25.13 6.45
C GLN A 226 4.00 25.51 4.95
N PRO A 227 3.41 26.67 4.60
CA PRO A 227 3.47 27.16 3.23
C PRO A 227 4.93 27.40 2.81
N VAL A 228 5.32 26.80 1.72
CA VAL A 228 6.67 26.97 1.14
C VAL A 228 6.58 27.74 -0.18
N PRO A 229 7.62 28.53 -0.55
CA PRO A 229 7.64 29.20 -1.83
C PRO A 229 7.55 28.18 -2.98
N GLU A 230 6.57 28.40 -3.87
CA GLU A 230 6.47 27.61 -5.09
C GLU A 230 7.68 27.89 -5.99
N LYS A 231 8.33 26.84 -6.52
CA LYS A 231 9.45 26.95 -7.44
C LYS A 231 9.12 26.29 -8.77
N PHE A 232 9.30 27.05 -9.86
CA PHE A 232 9.25 26.51 -11.21
C PHE A 232 10.62 26.61 -11.87
N ARG A 233 11.19 25.48 -12.28
CA ARG A 233 12.55 25.38 -12.83
C ARG A 233 13.62 26.05 -11.95
N GLY A 234 13.51 25.89 -10.62
CA GLY A 234 14.43 26.41 -9.64
C GLY A 234 14.25 27.89 -9.25
N LYS A 235 13.31 28.62 -9.89
CA LYS A 235 12.98 30.01 -9.57
C LYS A 235 11.66 30.07 -8.81
N GLU A 236 11.58 30.94 -7.80
CA GLU A 236 10.34 31.20 -7.07
C GLU A 236 9.32 31.89 -7.97
N THR A 237 8.07 31.41 -7.93
CA THR A 237 6.97 32.00 -8.72
C THR A 237 6.30 33.19 -8.05
N GLY A 238 6.65 33.46 -6.77
CA GLY A 238 5.97 34.43 -5.92
C GLY A 238 4.75 33.86 -5.17
N ASN A 239 4.30 32.65 -5.51
CA ASN A 239 3.25 31.93 -4.80
C ASN A 239 3.81 31.12 -3.63
N LYS A 240 2.93 30.69 -2.73
CA LYS A 240 3.22 29.69 -1.69
C LYS A 240 2.29 28.52 -1.87
N VAL A 241 2.84 27.31 -1.72
CA VAL A 241 2.14 26.03 -1.78
C VAL A 241 2.30 25.28 -0.46
#